data_d7c945137fc6f164022ae1708125a8b5
#
_entry.id   d7c945137fc6f164022ae1708125a8b5
#
_cell.length_a   1.000
_cell.length_b   1.000
_cell.length_c   1.000
_cell.angle_alpha   90.00
_cell.angle_beta   90.00
_cell.angle_gamma   90.00
#
_symmetry.space_group_name_H-M   'P 1'
#
loop_
_entity.id
_entity.type
_entity.pdbx_description
1 polymer ?
#
loop_
_entity_poly.entity_id
_entity_poly.type
_entity_poly.pdbx_seq_one_letter_code
_entity_poly.pdbx_strand_id
1 'polypeptide(L)'
;MAITRLGTGSLLRVTDPSNITTNYNPTRIAETFFNSGTFGSYILIPQSTFNGYIEMWGAGGSGSGGDSGVGNGGVGGPGGFVSGYMRFIANQVYILHVGQGGIWNSNSRTFGGSGGGNSPSSMGGGGGATGLFLSSATFANSLIIAGAGGGGSSRYSGGPGGGLNASGGATCAQTAAGGGTQSGGGGGGYHSSYGGGSAGGQLSGGNPGTWGGGGGSGYYGGGGGVDAACYGGSGGGGSSYTYGQFVTGAIHITGSMSSTTAPNSSNTYRGNAGTGGSARGDGANGKMLITLVP
;
A
#
# COMPACT_ATOMS: atom_id res chain seq x y z
N MET A 1 -18.30 -22.76 -0.12
CA MET A 1 -19.01 -21.60 -0.72
C MET A 1 -19.92 -21.04 0.37
N ALA A 2 -19.55 -19.96 1.00
CA ALA A 2 -20.40 -19.33 2.01
C ALA A 2 -21.20 -18.19 1.38
N ILE A 3 -22.50 -18.20 1.57
CA ILE A 3 -23.42 -17.13 1.14
C ILE A 3 -23.83 -16.40 2.40
N THR A 4 -23.44 -15.13 2.54
CA THR A 4 -23.91 -14.29 3.64
C THR A 4 -25.05 -13.40 3.15
N ARG A 5 -26.22 -13.50 3.76
CA ARG A 5 -27.36 -12.62 3.50
C ARG A 5 -27.17 -11.30 4.23
N LEU A 6 -27.03 -10.24 3.45
CA LEU A 6 -27.13 -8.88 3.95
C LEU A 6 -28.59 -8.46 3.98
N GLY A 7 -29.08 -7.87 5.07
CA GLY A 7 -30.50 -7.54 5.31
C GLY A 7 -31.27 -7.09 4.06
N THR A 8 -32.58 -7.34 4.03
CA THR A 8 -33.54 -7.06 2.94
C THR A 8 -32.95 -6.99 1.51
N GLY A 9 -32.50 -8.13 0.98
CA GLY A 9 -32.43 -8.30 -0.48
C GLY A 9 -31.05 -8.37 -1.12
N SER A 10 -29.94 -8.12 -0.43
CA SER A 10 -28.60 -8.18 -1.05
C SER A 10 -27.86 -9.45 -0.68
N LEU A 11 -27.53 -10.29 -1.67
CA LEU A 11 -26.66 -11.46 -1.53
C LEU A 11 -25.25 -11.09 -2.03
N LEU A 12 -24.24 -11.37 -1.21
CA LEU A 12 -22.84 -11.21 -1.59
C LEU A 12 -22.21 -12.60 -1.76
N ARG A 13 -21.55 -12.85 -2.85
CA ARG A 13 -20.77 -14.06 -3.06
C ARG A 13 -19.29 -13.74 -2.90
N VAL A 14 -18.64 -14.39 -1.94
CA VAL A 14 -17.19 -14.32 -1.74
C VAL A 14 -16.59 -15.69 -1.95
N THR A 15 -15.50 -15.77 -2.67
CA THR A 15 -14.92 -17.05 -3.13
C THR A 15 -13.74 -17.54 -2.28
N ASP A 16 -13.38 -16.81 -1.22
CA ASP A 16 -12.38 -17.32 -0.26
C ASP A 16 -13.06 -17.67 1.08
N PRO A 17 -13.29 -18.98 1.35
CA PRO A 17 -13.95 -19.43 2.58
C PRO A 17 -13.05 -19.41 3.82
N SER A 18 -11.75 -19.16 3.69
CA SER A 18 -10.80 -19.25 4.81
C SER A 18 -10.76 -18.01 5.71
N ASN A 19 -11.36 -16.90 5.30
CA ASN A 19 -11.23 -15.59 5.97
C ASN A 19 -12.55 -14.93 6.40
N ILE A 20 -13.62 -15.69 6.59
CA ILE A 20 -14.89 -15.14 7.07
C ILE A 20 -14.87 -15.08 8.60
N THR A 21 -14.58 -13.91 9.15
CA THR A 21 -14.83 -13.64 10.57
C THR A 21 -16.27 -13.15 10.77
N THR A 22 -16.94 -13.70 11.78
CA THR A 22 -18.40 -13.63 12.00
C THR A 22 -18.91 -12.33 12.63
N ASN A 23 -18.17 -11.23 12.62
CA ASN A 23 -18.63 -9.94 13.12
C ASN A 23 -19.37 -9.16 12.04
N TYR A 24 -20.64 -9.52 11.84
CA TYR A 24 -21.51 -8.93 10.86
C TYR A 24 -22.11 -7.59 11.36
N ASN A 25 -21.73 -6.47 10.71
CA ASN A 25 -22.46 -5.21 10.80
C ASN A 25 -23.25 -5.05 9.48
N PRO A 26 -24.62 -5.07 9.50
CA PRO A 26 -25.43 -5.05 8.31
C PRO A 26 -25.26 -3.79 7.43
N THR A 27 -24.61 -2.75 7.92
CA THR A 27 -24.32 -1.52 7.18
C THR A 27 -22.97 -1.51 6.48
N ARG A 28 -22.11 -2.54 6.71
CA ARG A 28 -20.74 -2.60 6.17
C ARG A 28 -20.42 -3.93 5.53
N ILE A 29 -20.14 -3.91 4.22
CA ILE A 29 -19.86 -5.13 3.44
C ILE A 29 -18.42 -5.62 3.65
N ALA A 30 -17.46 -4.71 3.65
CA ALA A 30 -16.05 -5.10 3.58
C ALA A 30 -15.36 -5.25 4.95
N GLU A 31 -15.99 -4.81 6.03
CA GLU A 31 -15.45 -5.00 7.39
C GLU A 31 -15.31 -6.49 7.75
N THR A 32 -16.22 -7.31 7.20
CA THR A 32 -16.24 -8.77 7.41
C THR A 32 -15.05 -9.48 6.74
N PHE A 33 -14.47 -8.91 5.69
CA PHE A 33 -13.49 -9.61 4.85
C PHE A 33 -12.04 -9.26 5.16
N PHE A 34 -11.76 -8.10 5.78
CA PHE A 34 -10.40 -7.57 5.88
C PHE A 34 -9.93 -7.28 7.31
N ASN A 35 -10.68 -7.76 8.30
CA ASN A 35 -10.41 -7.44 9.71
C ASN A 35 -9.31 -8.31 10.35
N SER A 36 -8.78 -9.29 9.64
CA SER A 36 -7.83 -10.27 10.20
C SER A 36 -6.35 -9.96 9.97
N GLY A 37 -6.02 -8.78 9.43
CA GLY A 37 -4.63 -8.46 9.08
C GLY A 37 -4.10 -9.28 7.90
N THR A 38 -4.97 -9.93 7.14
CA THR A 38 -4.60 -10.67 5.93
C THR A 38 -4.48 -9.75 4.73
N PHE A 39 -3.61 -10.13 3.81
CA PHE A 39 -3.49 -9.53 2.49
C PHE A 39 -3.98 -10.53 1.44
N GLY A 40 -4.32 -10.05 0.24
CA GLY A 40 -4.76 -10.95 -0.83
C GLY A 40 -5.72 -10.30 -1.82
N SER A 41 -6.21 -11.10 -2.76
CA SER A 41 -7.22 -10.69 -3.73
C SER A 41 -8.52 -11.42 -3.47
N TYR A 42 -9.63 -10.68 -3.55
CA TYR A 42 -10.98 -11.15 -3.30
C TYR A 42 -11.89 -10.75 -4.46
N ILE A 43 -12.93 -11.55 -4.70
CA ILE A 43 -13.93 -11.28 -5.75
C ILE A 43 -15.23 -10.84 -5.08
N LEU A 44 -15.73 -9.68 -5.48
CA LEU A 44 -17.02 -9.13 -5.10
C LEU A 44 -17.96 -9.15 -6.33
N ILE A 45 -19.10 -9.84 -6.22
CA ILE A 45 -20.16 -9.84 -7.23
C ILE A 45 -21.46 -9.43 -6.53
N PRO A 46 -21.91 -8.18 -6.66
CA PRO A 46 -23.16 -7.73 -6.08
C PRO A 46 -24.35 -8.47 -6.70
N GLN A 47 -25.31 -8.89 -5.89
CA GLN A 47 -26.56 -9.49 -6.39
C GLN A 47 -27.62 -8.43 -6.72
N SER A 48 -27.46 -7.23 -6.16
CA SER A 48 -28.28 -6.05 -6.48
C SER A 48 -27.35 -4.83 -6.60
N THR A 49 -27.80 -3.85 -7.39
CA THR A 49 -27.09 -2.57 -7.50
C THR A 49 -27.23 -1.79 -6.18
N PHE A 50 -26.11 -1.22 -5.68
CA PHE A 50 -26.11 -0.38 -4.48
C PHE A 50 -25.07 0.74 -4.58
N ASN A 51 -25.22 1.78 -3.75
CA ASN A 51 -24.22 2.80 -3.57
C ASN A 51 -23.34 2.44 -2.35
N GLY A 52 -22.03 2.57 -2.49
CA GLY A 52 -21.06 2.32 -1.43
C GLY A 52 -20.15 3.50 -1.20
N TYR A 53 -19.87 3.81 0.08
CA TYR A 53 -18.75 4.65 0.47
C TYR A 53 -17.54 3.77 0.74
N ILE A 54 -16.44 4.03 0.06
CA ILE A 54 -15.21 3.24 0.11
C ILE A 54 -14.18 4.03 0.89
N GLU A 55 -13.51 3.36 1.83
CA GLU A 55 -12.36 3.87 2.57
C GLU A 55 -11.22 2.85 2.45
N MET A 56 -10.03 3.29 2.06
CA MET A 56 -8.91 2.40 1.83
C MET A 56 -7.60 2.97 2.35
N TRP A 57 -6.78 2.10 2.94
CA TRP A 57 -5.40 2.37 3.33
C TRP A 57 -4.46 1.45 2.52
N GLY A 58 -3.44 2.03 1.91
CA GLY A 58 -2.31 1.27 1.38
C GLY A 58 -1.50 0.68 2.53
N ALA A 59 -0.74 -0.35 2.29
CA ALA A 59 0.12 -0.96 3.31
C ALA A 59 1.30 -0.06 3.67
N GLY A 60 1.83 -0.22 4.89
CA GLY A 60 3.08 0.42 5.30
C GLY A 60 4.30 -0.31 4.73
N GLY A 61 5.39 0.39 4.48
CA GLY A 61 6.70 -0.22 4.26
C GLY A 61 7.29 -0.75 5.56
N SER A 62 8.26 -1.66 5.51
CA SER A 62 8.98 -2.10 6.70
C SER A 62 10.12 -1.17 7.07
N GLY A 63 10.48 -1.14 8.34
CA GLY A 63 11.71 -0.54 8.79
C GLY A 63 12.92 -1.39 8.43
N SER A 64 14.11 -0.89 8.69
CA SER A 64 15.37 -1.58 8.44
C SER A 64 16.16 -1.82 9.73
N GLY A 65 17.13 -2.73 9.67
CA GLY A 65 18.17 -2.84 10.70
C GLY A 65 19.14 -1.65 10.61
N GLY A 66 19.57 -1.12 11.75
CA GLY A 66 20.73 -0.23 11.78
C GLY A 66 22.01 -1.00 11.48
N ASP A 67 23.01 -0.34 10.91
CA ASP A 67 24.36 -0.89 10.79
C ASP A 67 25.14 -0.73 12.12
N SER A 68 26.10 -1.62 12.35
CA SER A 68 26.98 -1.56 13.52
C SER A 68 27.72 -0.22 13.55
N GLY A 69 27.31 0.68 14.45
CA GLY A 69 27.86 2.03 14.59
C GLY A 69 26.92 3.18 14.22
N VAL A 70 25.72 2.92 13.69
CA VAL A 70 24.76 3.97 13.24
C VAL A 70 23.50 4.05 14.11
N GLY A 71 23.31 3.11 15.03
CA GLY A 71 22.14 3.05 15.91
C GLY A 71 20.94 2.33 15.28
N ASN A 72 19.74 2.77 15.62
CA ASN A 72 18.51 2.18 15.08
C ASN A 72 18.33 2.50 13.60
N GLY A 73 17.95 1.49 12.79
CA GLY A 73 17.63 1.66 11.37
C GLY A 73 16.46 2.62 11.12
N GLY A 74 16.32 3.05 9.87
CA GLY A 74 15.20 3.88 9.44
C GLY A 74 13.86 3.13 9.53
N VAL A 75 12.80 3.86 9.78
CA VAL A 75 11.44 3.30 9.84
C VAL A 75 10.83 3.18 8.43
N GLY A 76 9.87 2.30 8.26
CA GLY A 76 9.09 2.23 7.03
C GLY A 76 8.15 3.42 6.87
N GLY A 77 7.92 3.84 5.63
CA GLY A 77 6.92 4.86 5.32
C GLY A 77 5.51 4.33 5.58
N PRO A 78 4.58 5.17 6.09
CA PRO A 78 3.18 4.77 6.18
C PRO A 78 2.53 4.73 4.80
N GLY A 79 1.51 3.89 4.64
CA GLY A 79 0.62 3.92 3.49
C GLY A 79 -0.25 5.17 3.49
N GLY A 80 -0.81 5.51 2.32
CA GLY A 80 -1.77 6.58 2.16
C GLY A 80 -3.20 6.14 2.42
N PHE A 81 -4.10 7.11 2.43
CA PHE A 81 -5.55 6.92 2.52
C PHE A 81 -6.24 7.48 1.29
N VAL A 82 -7.28 6.77 0.82
CA VAL A 82 -8.20 7.25 -0.20
C VAL A 82 -9.62 6.86 0.15
N SER A 83 -10.58 7.74 -0.12
CA SER A 83 -12.01 7.42 0.00
C SER A 83 -12.81 8.02 -1.15
N GLY A 84 -14.04 7.54 -1.32
CA GLY A 84 -14.98 8.04 -2.32
C GLY A 84 -16.25 7.22 -2.39
N TYR A 85 -17.25 7.76 -3.10
CA TYR A 85 -18.53 7.10 -3.35
C TYR A 85 -18.52 6.41 -4.71
N MET A 86 -19.04 5.20 -4.77
CA MET A 86 -19.17 4.44 -6.02
C MET A 86 -20.49 3.67 -6.06
N ARG A 87 -21.08 3.59 -7.26
CA ARG A 87 -22.21 2.70 -7.52
C ARG A 87 -21.70 1.33 -7.96
N PHE A 88 -22.00 0.30 -7.18
CA PHE A 88 -21.73 -1.09 -7.51
C PHE A 88 -22.92 -1.66 -8.29
N ILE A 89 -22.63 -2.23 -9.44
CA ILE A 89 -23.67 -2.72 -10.37
C ILE A 89 -23.91 -4.22 -10.12
N ALA A 90 -25.17 -4.64 -10.11
CA ALA A 90 -25.54 -6.04 -9.95
C ALA A 90 -24.87 -6.92 -11.02
N ASN A 91 -24.42 -8.11 -10.62
CA ASN A 91 -23.73 -9.12 -11.43
C ASN A 91 -22.40 -8.66 -12.07
N GLN A 92 -21.92 -7.45 -11.78
CA GLN A 92 -20.60 -6.99 -12.19
C GLN A 92 -19.54 -7.61 -11.28
N VAL A 93 -18.45 -8.10 -11.88
CA VAL A 93 -17.28 -8.60 -11.13
C VAL A 93 -16.40 -7.43 -10.72
N TYR A 94 -16.06 -7.35 -9.44
CA TYR A 94 -15.06 -6.45 -8.89
C TYR A 94 -13.98 -7.27 -8.21
N ILE A 95 -12.71 -6.87 -8.39
CA ILE A 95 -11.57 -7.46 -7.69
C ILE A 95 -11.12 -6.48 -6.61
N LEU A 96 -11.08 -6.97 -5.37
CA LEU A 96 -10.57 -6.25 -4.22
C LEU A 96 -9.19 -6.81 -3.90
N HIS A 97 -8.21 -5.93 -3.82
CA HIS A 97 -6.83 -6.28 -3.55
C HIS A 97 -6.37 -5.56 -2.29
N VAL A 98 -6.00 -6.29 -1.25
CA VAL A 98 -5.46 -5.75 -0.01
C VAL A 98 -3.95 -5.95 0.00
N GLY A 99 -3.19 -4.86 0.04
CA GLY A 99 -1.75 -4.89 0.00
C GLY A 99 -1.13 -5.47 1.26
N GLN A 100 -0.06 -6.22 1.10
CA GLN A 100 0.78 -6.73 2.19
C GLN A 100 1.71 -5.64 2.69
N GLY A 101 1.92 -5.55 4.01
CA GLY A 101 2.97 -4.72 4.61
C GLY A 101 4.36 -5.11 4.12
N GLY A 102 5.24 -4.14 4.01
CA GLY A 102 6.64 -4.41 3.71
C GLY A 102 7.22 -5.37 4.75
N ILE A 103 8.08 -6.29 4.31
CA ILE A 103 8.72 -7.29 5.18
C ILE A 103 10.15 -6.88 5.45
N TRP A 104 10.53 -6.84 6.73
CA TRP A 104 11.90 -6.63 7.13
C TRP A 104 12.76 -7.86 6.83
N ASN A 105 14.02 -7.65 6.48
CA ASN A 105 14.98 -8.72 6.20
C ASN A 105 14.52 -9.71 5.11
N SER A 106 13.84 -9.21 4.10
CA SER A 106 13.36 -10.03 3.00
C SER A 106 13.64 -9.37 1.66
N ASN A 107 14.26 -10.14 0.77
CA ASN A 107 14.46 -9.76 -0.64
C ASN A 107 13.21 -10.09 -1.48
N SER A 108 12.27 -10.83 -0.90
CA SER A 108 11.04 -11.22 -1.59
C SER A 108 10.15 -10.01 -1.77
N ARG A 109 9.50 -9.93 -2.93
CA ARG A 109 8.45 -8.95 -3.15
C ARG A 109 7.28 -9.24 -2.23
N THR A 110 6.77 -8.21 -1.61
CA THR A 110 5.49 -8.30 -0.91
C THR A 110 4.36 -8.36 -1.92
N PHE A 111 3.19 -8.85 -1.51
CA PHE A 111 2.00 -8.82 -2.35
C PHE A 111 1.63 -7.37 -2.72
N GLY A 112 1.91 -7.00 -3.97
CA GLY A 112 1.73 -5.65 -4.49
C GLY A 112 2.88 -4.66 -4.26
N GLY A 113 3.90 -4.97 -3.47
CA GLY A 113 5.05 -4.11 -3.22
C GLY A 113 6.37 -4.66 -3.73
N SER A 114 7.49 -3.97 -3.47
CA SER A 114 8.84 -4.46 -3.76
C SER A 114 9.53 -4.96 -2.51
N GLY A 115 10.42 -5.95 -2.65
CA GLY A 115 11.29 -6.40 -1.56
C GLY A 115 12.30 -5.33 -1.13
N GLY A 116 12.95 -5.54 0.00
CA GLY A 116 14.12 -4.78 0.41
C GLY A 116 15.37 -5.15 -0.42
N GLY A 117 16.42 -4.35 -0.35
CA GLY A 117 17.70 -4.67 -0.99
C GLY A 117 18.42 -5.85 -0.32
N ASN A 118 19.25 -6.54 -1.10
CA ASN A 118 20.12 -7.60 -0.62
C ASN A 118 21.25 -7.02 0.24
N SER A 119 21.13 -7.10 1.55
CA SER A 119 22.16 -6.64 2.45
C SER A 119 22.23 -7.49 3.72
N PRO A 120 23.43 -7.73 4.26
CA PRO A 120 23.59 -8.36 5.57
C PRO A 120 22.94 -7.56 6.70
N SER A 121 22.70 -6.26 6.54
CA SER A 121 22.05 -5.37 7.51
C SER A 121 20.54 -5.24 7.35
N SER A 122 19.93 -6.03 6.48
CA SER A 122 18.48 -6.18 6.42
C SER A 122 17.71 -4.89 6.17
N MET A 123 17.58 -4.54 4.90
CA MET A 123 16.84 -3.35 4.45
C MET A 123 15.32 -3.57 4.47
N GLY A 124 14.58 -2.48 4.51
CA GLY A 124 13.13 -2.52 4.53
C GLY A 124 12.52 -2.75 3.15
N GLY A 125 11.52 -3.63 3.07
CA GLY A 125 10.68 -3.80 1.89
C GLY A 125 9.61 -2.71 1.77
N GLY A 126 9.22 -2.36 0.55
CA GLY A 126 8.06 -1.50 0.28
C GLY A 126 6.75 -2.25 0.52
N GLY A 127 5.72 -1.52 0.91
CA GLY A 127 4.37 -2.06 1.09
C GLY A 127 3.61 -2.24 -0.23
N GLY A 128 2.56 -3.05 -0.20
CA GLY A 128 1.62 -3.28 -1.30
C GLY A 128 0.47 -2.26 -1.30
N ALA A 129 0.04 -1.82 -2.48
CA ALA A 129 -1.16 -0.99 -2.61
C ALA A 129 -2.43 -1.78 -2.29
N THR A 130 -3.43 -1.09 -1.77
CA THR A 130 -4.80 -1.60 -1.66
C THR A 130 -5.61 -1.04 -2.82
N GLY A 131 -6.37 -1.88 -3.53
CA GLY A 131 -7.05 -1.46 -4.75
C GLY A 131 -8.38 -2.15 -5.00
N LEU A 132 -9.29 -1.44 -5.68
CA LEU A 132 -10.52 -1.95 -6.25
C LEU A 132 -10.43 -1.83 -7.77
N PHE A 133 -10.76 -2.91 -8.46
CA PHE A 133 -10.63 -3.03 -9.90
C PHE A 133 -11.92 -3.56 -10.53
N LEU A 134 -12.17 -3.17 -11.77
CA LEU A 134 -13.26 -3.72 -12.58
C LEU A 134 -12.80 -4.99 -13.30
N SER A 135 -13.45 -6.09 -13.03
CA SER A 135 -13.27 -7.41 -13.68
C SER A 135 -11.90 -8.08 -13.50
N SER A 136 -10.79 -7.36 -13.49
CA SER A 136 -9.44 -7.91 -13.27
C SER A 136 -8.50 -6.89 -12.64
N ALA A 137 -7.56 -7.35 -11.82
CA ALA A 137 -6.59 -6.51 -11.10
C ALA A 137 -5.45 -6.04 -12.04
N THR A 138 -5.79 -5.21 -13.01
CA THR A 138 -4.85 -4.60 -13.96
C THR A 138 -4.88 -3.08 -13.87
N PHE A 139 -3.82 -2.43 -14.35
CA PHE A 139 -3.71 -0.97 -14.35
C PHE A 139 -4.89 -0.30 -15.06
N ALA A 140 -5.28 -0.81 -16.23
CA ALA A 140 -6.38 -0.27 -17.03
C ALA A 140 -7.76 -0.40 -16.36
N ASN A 141 -7.92 -1.36 -15.45
CA ASN A 141 -9.16 -1.63 -14.73
C ASN A 141 -9.19 -1.04 -13.31
N SER A 142 -8.22 -0.20 -12.95
CA SER A 142 -8.17 0.46 -11.65
C SER A 142 -9.35 1.42 -11.48
N LEU A 143 -10.13 1.24 -10.41
CA LEU A 143 -11.22 2.13 -10.03
C LEU A 143 -10.79 3.07 -8.90
N ILE A 144 -10.17 2.50 -7.86
CA ILE A 144 -9.65 3.24 -6.71
C ILE A 144 -8.44 2.50 -6.13
N ILE A 145 -7.35 3.21 -5.87
CA ILE A 145 -6.08 2.68 -5.36
C ILE A 145 -5.60 3.55 -4.20
N ALA A 146 -5.28 2.94 -3.07
CA ALA A 146 -4.53 3.56 -1.98
C ALA A 146 -3.05 3.17 -2.08
N GLY A 147 -2.18 4.16 -2.26
CA GLY A 147 -0.75 3.94 -2.43
C GLY A 147 -0.06 3.53 -1.12
N ALA A 148 0.96 2.71 -1.22
CA ALA A 148 1.69 2.12 -0.10
C ALA A 148 2.98 2.89 0.23
N GLY A 149 3.47 2.73 1.46
CA GLY A 149 4.74 3.31 1.90
C GLY A 149 5.96 2.57 1.40
N GLY A 150 7.07 3.29 1.22
CA GLY A 150 8.38 2.72 0.88
C GLY A 150 9.10 2.14 2.11
N GLY A 151 10.04 1.25 1.87
CA GLY A 151 10.89 0.64 2.90
C GLY A 151 11.99 1.57 3.42
N GLY A 152 12.36 1.43 4.68
CA GLY A 152 13.48 2.13 5.29
C GLY A 152 14.84 1.59 4.86
N SER A 153 15.89 2.40 5.01
CA SER A 153 17.30 1.97 4.90
C SER A 153 17.98 2.03 6.25
N SER A 154 19.26 1.68 6.36
CA SER A 154 19.99 1.65 7.64
C SER A 154 19.90 2.95 8.44
N ARG A 155 19.62 4.07 7.82
CA ARG A 155 19.58 5.40 8.46
C ARG A 155 18.35 6.22 8.12
N TYR A 156 17.73 5.96 7.00
CA TYR A 156 16.69 6.83 6.43
C TYR A 156 15.34 6.14 6.38
N SER A 157 14.31 6.92 6.74
CA SER A 157 12.93 6.45 6.73
C SER A 157 12.36 6.37 5.30
N GLY A 158 11.50 5.39 5.05
CA GLY A 158 10.80 5.21 3.79
C GLY A 158 9.84 6.36 3.47
N GLY A 159 9.67 6.66 2.20
CA GLY A 159 8.71 7.65 1.72
C GLY A 159 7.27 7.23 2.00
N PRO A 160 6.42 8.13 2.52
CA PRO A 160 4.99 7.89 2.67
C PRO A 160 4.29 7.66 1.33
N GLY A 161 3.34 6.72 1.33
CA GLY A 161 2.42 6.51 0.21
C GLY A 161 1.20 7.43 0.25
N GLY A 162 0.43 7.40 -0.81
CA GLY A 162 -0.84 8.11 -0.92
C GLY A 162 -0.76 9.47 -1.62
N GLY A 163 -1.87 10.19 -1.59
CA GLY A 163 -2.01 11.40 -2.39
C GLY A 163 -2.01 11.10 -3.90
N LEU A 164 -2.24 12.11 -4.72
CA LEU A 164 -2.06 12.00 -6.17
C LEU A 164 -0.56 11.93 -6.54
N ASN A 165 0.30 12.53 -5.69
CA ASN A 165 1.74 12.43 -5.76
C ASN A 165 2.25 11.97 -4.39
N ALA A 166 2.87 10.81 -4.35
CA ALA A 166 3.46 10.26 -3.13
C ALA A 166 4.82 10.90 -2.83
N SER A 167 5.31 10.70 -1.62
CA SER A 167 6.60 11.25 -1.20
C SER A 167 7.77 10.35 -1.60
N GLY A 168 8.90 10.97 -1.94
CA GLY A 168 10.16 10.26 -2.13
C GLY A 168 10.73 9.71 -0.82
N GLY A 169 11.69 8.81 -0.93
CA GLY A 169 12.50 8.34 0.19
C GLY A 169 13.56 9.34 0.60
N ALA A 170 14.12 9.18 1.80
CA ALA A 170 15.25 9.99 2.27
C ALA A 170 16.60 9.31 1.92
N THR A 171 17.63 10.11 1.71
CA THR A 171 18.97 9.62 1.36
C THR A 171 20.04 10.66 1.64
N CYS A 172 21.30 10.21 1.76
CA CYS A 172 22.49 11.05 1.64
C CYS A 172 23.14 10.92 0.25
N ALA A 173 22.58 10.10 -0.63
CA ALA A 173 23.11 9.89 -1.98
C ALA A 173 22.83 11.11 -2.90
N GLN A 174 23.36 11.07 -4.13
CA GLN A 174 23.20 12.13 -5.11
C GLN A 174 21.73 12.34 -5.52
N THR A 175 20.97 11.25 -5.60
CA THR A 175 19.55 11.31 -5.93
C THR A 175 18.75 10.40 -5.01
N ALA A 176 17.71 10.92 -4.39
CA ALA A 176 16.74 10.17 -3.60
C ALA A 176 15.80 9.35 -4.50
N ALA A 177 15.25 8.28 -3.97
CA ALA A 177 14.15 7.58 -4.63
C ALA A 177 12.91 8.48 -4.67
N GLY A 178 12.30 8.64 -5.84
CA GLY A 178 11.10 9.44 -6.05
C GLY A 178 9.84 8.74 -5.58
N GLY A 179 8.79 9.49 -5.23
CA GLY A 179 7.44 8.98 -5.05
C GLY A 179 6.73 8.78 -6.41
N GLY A 180 5.75 7.86 -6.45
CA GLY A 180 4.87 7.67 -7.61
C GLY A 180 3.94 8.88 -7.84
N THR A 181 3.56 9.13 -9.08
CA THR A 181 2.66 10.22 -9.50
C THR A 181 1.44 9.67 -10.25
N GLN A 182 0.66 10.56 -10.90
CA GLN A 182 -0.45 10.12 -11.77
C GLN A 182 0.01 9.77 -13.18
N SER A 183 1.22 10.14 -13.58
CA SER A 183 1.74 9.97 -14.94
C SER A 183 2.95 9.04 -15.03
N GLY A 184 3.56 8.67 -13.90
CA GLY A 184 4.75 7.82 -13.91
C GLY A 184 5.18 7.36 -12.53
N GLY A 185 5.96 6.31 -12.51
CA GLY A 185 6.61 5.81 -11.30
C GLY A 185 7.70 6.75 -10.81
N GLY A 186 7.95 6.74 -9.50
CA GLY A 186 9.06 7.47 -8.91
C GLY A 186 10.40 6.96 -9.44
N GLY A 187 11.32 7.87 -9.77
CA GLY A 187 12.67 7.49 -10.17
C GLY A 187 13.41 6.72 -9.07
N GLY A 188 14.24 5.78 -9.43
CA GLY A 188 15.15 5.11 -8.49
C GLY A 188 16.19 6.07 -7.92
N GLY A 189 16.61 5.84 -6.67
CA GLY A 189 17.75 6.54 -6.10
C GLY A 189 19.03 6.19 -6.85
N TYR A 190 20.01 7.08 -6.85
CA TYR A 190 21.26 6.91 -7.59
C TYR A 190 22.49 7.44 -6.85
N HIS A 191 23.58 6.71 -6.97
CA HIS A 191 24.93 7.11 -6.54
C HIS A 191 25.96 6.62 -7.56
N SER A 192 26.85 7.53 -8.01
CA SER A 192 27.81 7.26 -9.10
C SER A 192 28.75 6.09 -8.85
N SER A 193 29.11 5.82 -7.60
CA SER A 193 30.06 4.75 -7.22
C SER A 193 29.40 3.44 -6.83
N TYR A 194 28.09 3.43 -6.49
CA TYR A 194 27.41 2.26 -5.92
C TYR A 194 26.19 1.81 -6.72
N GLY A 195 25.88 2.50 -7.83
CA GLY A 195 24.73 2.19 -8.64
C GLY A 195 23.44 2.80 -8.10
N GLY A 196 22.28 2.23 -8.47
CA GLY A 196 20.98 2.79 -8.11
C GLY A 196 19.89 1.75 -7.94
N GLY A 197 18.77 2.19 -7.40
CA GLY A 197 17.52 1.47 -7.43
C GLY A 197 16.83 1.66 -8.80
N SER A 198 15.80 0.85 -9.05
CA SER A 198 14.97 1.02 -10.24
C SER A 198 13.80 1.98 -9.98
N ALA A 199 13.30 2.58 -11.06
CA ALA A 199 12.04 3.32 -11.00
C ALA A 199 10.86 2.39 -10.62
N GLY A 200 9.84 2.98 -10.01
CA GLY A 200 8.55 2.34 -9.84
C GLY A 200 7.82 2.20 -11.18
N GLY A 201 6.84 1.33 -11.22
CA GLY A 201 6.00 1.08 -12.41
C GLY A 201 4.50 1.15 -12.07
N GLN A 202 3.68 0.77 -13.05
CA GLN A 202 2.24 0.60 -12.87
C GLN A 202 1.98 -0.50 -11.84
N LEU A 203 1.22 -0.20 -10.79
CA LEU A 203 0.87 -1.09 -9.67
C LEU A 203 2.08 -1.77 -8.99
N SER A 204 3.29 -1.23 -9.13
CA SER A 204 4.52 -1.90 -8.70
C SER A 204 5.56 -0.90 -8.19
N GLY A 205 6.10 -1.15 -7.00
CA GLY A 205 7.25 -0.42 -6.48
C GLY A 205 8.57 -0.78 -7.19
N GLY A 206 9.53 0.14 -7.21
CA GLY A 206 10.86 -0.06 -7.75
C GLY A 206 11.74 -0.94 -6.86
N ASN A 207 12.59 -1.78 -7.48
CA ASN A 207 13.56 -2.57 -6.74
C ASN A 207 14.70 -1.67 -6.25
N PRO A 208 15.15 -1.86 -5.01
CA PRO A 208 16.28 -1.12 -4.47
C PRO A 208 17.63 -1.61 -5.00
N GLY A 209 18.66 -0.77 -4.86
CA GLY A 209 20.05 -1.23 -4.87
C GLY A 209 20.39 -2.06 -3.62
N THR A 210 21.63 -2.54 -3.52
CA THR A 210 22.06 -3.53 -2.51
C THR A 210 21.72 -3.12 -1.06
N TRP A 211 21.90 -1.86 -0.69
CA TRP A 211 21.66 -1.31 0.66
C TRP A 211 20.43 -0.40 0.70
N GLY A 212 19.60 -0.41 -0.32
CA GLY A 212 18.45 0.45 -0.44
C GLY A 212 17.17 -0.15 0.13
N GLY A 213 16.22 0.69 0.53
CA GLY A 213 14.84 0.31 0.84
C GLY A 213 14.01 0.14 -0.43
N GLY A 214 13.06 -0.80 -0.43
CA GLY A 214 12.16 -1.06 -1.56
C GLY A 214 11.11 0.04 -1.76
N GLY A 215 10.72 0.34 -3.00
CA GLY A 215 9.63 1.27 -3.30
C GLY A 215 8.26 0.69 -2.94
N GLY A 216 7.35 1.52 -2.42
CA GLY A 216 5.95 1.16 -2.20
C GLY A 216 5.17 1.10 -3.51
N SER A 217 4.19 0.20 -3.63
CA SER A 217 3.33 0.15 -4.80
C SER A 217 2.18 1.16 -4.74
N GLY A 218 1.53 1.44 -5.86
CA GLY A 218 0.45 2.41 -5.99
C GLY A 218 -0.17 2.35 -7.37
N TYR A 219 -0.96 3.35 -7.75
CA TYR A 219 -1.34 3.51 -9.16
C TYR A 219 -0.08 3.56 -10.01
N TYR A 220 0.87 4.43 -9.62
CA TYR A 220 2.29 4.25 -9.94
C TYR A 220 3.07 4.10 -8.64
N GLY A 221 4.01 3.17 -8.62
CA GLY A 221 4.85 2.92 -7.46
C GLY A 221 5.96 3.93 -7.29
N GLY A 222 6.50 4.01 -6.08
CA GLY A 222 7.71 4.75 -5.77
C GLY A 222 8.96 4.03 -6.26
N GLY A 223 10.06 4.75 -6.43
CA GLY A 223 11.36 4.18 -6.78
C GLY A 223 12.01 3.41 -5.64
N GLY A 224 12.86 2.47 -5.97
CA GLY A 224 13.74 1.81 -5.01
C GLY A 224 14.87 2.73 -4.56
N GLY A 225 15.29 2.58 -3.31
CA GLY A 225 16.41 3.32 -2.72
C GLY A 225 17.75 2.89 -3.33
N VAL A 226 18.76 3.70 -3.10
CA VAL A 226 20.10 3.52 -3.64
C VAL A 226 21.03 2.86 -2.60
N ASP A 227 22.02 2.14 -3.08
CA ASP A 227 23.23 1.86 -2.32
C ASP A 227 24.08 3.15 -2.22
N ALA A 228 24.65 3.43 -1.06
CA ALA A 228 25.55 4.56 -0.88
C ALA A 228 26.50 4.35 0.31
N ALA A 229 27.69 4.93 0.22
CA ALA A 229 28.72 4.89 1.28
C ALA A 229 28.24 5.43 2.64
N CYS A 230 27.10 6.09 2.67
CA CYS A 230 26.49 6.70 3.85
C CYS A 230 25.23 5.94 4.33
N TYR A 231 25.23 4.61 4.19
CA TYR A 231 24.18 3.72 4.72
C TYR A 231 22.88 3.61 3.92
N GLY A 232 22.99 3.80 2.60
CA GLY A 232 21.90 3.58 1.66
C GLY A 232 20.81 4.65 1.67
N GLY A 233 19.95 4.62 0.66
CA GLY A 233 18.74 5.42 0.57
C GLY A 233 17.49 4.60 0.77
N SER A 234 16.44 5.17 1.31
CA SER A 234 15.14 4.53 1.48
C SER A 234 14.30 4.58 0.21
N GLY A 235 13.31 3.70 0.11
CA GLY A 235 12.38 3.68 -1.02
C GLY A 235 11.34 4.80 -0.96
N GLY A 236 10.84 5.23 -2.12
CA GLY A 236 9.71 6.16 -2.25
C GLY A 236 8.36 5.47 -2.06
N GLY A 237 7.32 6.23 -1.72
CA GLY A 237 5.94 5.74 -1.63
C GLY A 237 5.23 5.69 -2.98
N GLY A 238 4.17 4.89 -3.09
CA GLY A 238 3.31 4.82 -4.27
C GLY A 238 2.14 5.81 -4.22
N SER A 239 1.69 6.28 -5.39
CA SER A 239 0.56 7.21 -5.51
C SER A 239 -0.79 6.50 -5.35
N SER A 240 -1.79 7.25 -4.86
CA SER A 240 -3.20 6.84 -4.90
C SER A 240 -3.86 7.25 -6.22
N TYR A 241 -5.03 6.68 -6.49
CA TYR A 241 -5.80 6.96 -7.71
C TYR A 241 -7.30 6.78 -7.49
N THR A 242 -8.09 7.54 -8.23
CA THR A 242 -9.53 7.30 -8.40
C THR A 242 -9.93 7.55 -9.85
N TYR A 243 -10.73 6.66 -10.41
CA TYR A 243 -11.30 6.84 -11.73
C TYR A 243 -12.58 7.67 -11.63
N GLY A 244 -12.47 8.97 -11.95
CA GLY A 244 -13.51 9.98 -11.72
C GLY A 244 -14.86 9.74 -12.41
N GLN A 245 -14.94 8.81 -13.40
CA GLN A 245 -16.22 8.42 -14.00
C GLN A 245 -17.03 7.47 -13.11
N PHE A 246 -16.37 6.74 -12.20
CA PHE A 246 -17.00 5.77 -11.30
C PHE A 246 -16.97 6.20 -9.85
N VAL A 247 -15.94 6.96 -9.44
CA VAL A 247 -15.74 7.37 -8.04
C VAL A 247 -15.95 8.87 -7.92
N THR A 248 -16.89 9.27 -7.08
CA THR A 248 -17.21 10.69 -6.80
C THR A 248 -16.85 11.07 -5.37
N GLY A 249 -16.64 12.35 -5.11
CA GLY A 249 -16.29 12.85 -3.76
C GLY A 249 -14.96 12.27 -3.25
N ALA A 250 -14.02 12.02 -4.14
CA ALA A 250 -12.75 11.39 -3.79
C ALA A 250 -11.90 12.28 -2.88
N ILE A 251 -11.32 11.66 -1.85
CA ILE A 251 -10.34 12.27 -0.94
C ILE A 251 -9.07 11.45 -1.00
N HIS A 252 -7.93 12.11 -1.18
CA HIS A 252 -6.60 11.49 -1.21
C HIS A 252 -5.73 12.12 -0.13
N ILE A 253 -5.21 11.32 0.79
CA ILE A 253 -4.33 11.80 1.86
C ILE A 253 -3.01 11.01 1.82
N THR A 254 -1.91 11.76 1.72
CA THR A 254 -0.56 11.20 1.83
C THR A 254 -0.21 10.94 3.30
N GLY A 255 0.53 9.88 3.58
CA GLY A 255 1.16 9.67 4.88
C GLY A 255 2.15 10.79 5.23
N SER A 256 2.63 10.83 6.46
CA SER A 256 3.61 11.81 6.91
C SER A 256 5.01 11.19 7.03
N MET A 257 6.04 11.89 6.56
CA MET A 257 7.44 11.45 6.74
C MET A 257 7.90 11.49 8.21
N SER A 258 7.24 12.27 9.05
CA SER A 258 7.55 12.38 10.48
C SER A 258 6.83 11.34 11.34
N SER A 259 6.04 10.47 10.76
CA SER A 259 5.22 9.49 11.48
C SER A 259 5.13 8.17 10.72
N THR A 260 5.16 7.07 11.43
CA THR A 260 4.82 5.75 10.88
C THR A 260 3.30 5.53 10.77
N THR A 261 2.50 6.38 11.43
CA THR A 261 1.04 6.24 11.46
C THR A 261 0.43 6.65 10.12
N ALA A 262 -0.37 5.77 9.54
CA ALA A 262 -1.12 6.08 8.31
C ALA A 262 -2.19 7.18 8.55
N PRO A 263 -2.55 7.95 7.51
CA PRO A 263 -3.56 9.00 7.59
C PRO A 263 -4.91 8.49 8.09
N ASN A 264 -5.79 9.45 8.45
CA ASN A 264 -7.12 9.16 8.98
C ASN A 264 -7.08 8.25 10.23
N SER A 265 -6.15 8.54 11.14
CA SER A 265 -5.91 7.75 12.37
C SER A 265 -7.06 7.81 13.37
N SER A 266 -7.94 8.81 13.28
CA SER A 266 -9.17 8.92 14.09
C SER A 266 -10.28 7.94 13.67
N ASN A 267 -10.17 7.33 12.50
CA ASN A 267 -11.11 6.30 12.06
C ASN A 267 -10.87 5.02 12.87
N THR A 268 -11.82 4.67 13.73
CA THR A 268 -11.72 3.50 14.63
C THR A 268 -11.61 2.17 13.89
N TYR A 269 -12.10 2.11 12.65
CA TYR A 269 -12.05 0.91 11.82
C TYR A 269 -10.71 0.73 11.10
N ARG A 270 -9.85 1.75 11.07
CA ARG A 270 -8.50 1.62 10.52
C ARG A 270 -7.69 0.58 11.28
N GLY A 271 -7.75 0.58 12.61
CA GLY A 271 -6.83 -0.20 13.43
C GLY A 271 -5.37 0.24 13.19
N ASN A 272 -4.49 -0.69 12.89
CA ASN A 272 -3.10 -0.42 12.52
C ASN A 272 -2.86 -0.39 10.99
N ALA A 273 -3.91 -0.50 10.16
CA ALA A 273 -3.75 -0.57 8.71
C ALA A 273 -2.87 0.56 8.17
N GLY A 274 -1.98 0.23 7.25
CA GLY A 274 -1.08 1.15 6.60
C GLY A 274 0.06 1.71 7.46
N THR A 275 0.18 1.31 8.73
CA THR A 275 1.26 1.79 9.60
C THR A 275 2.61 1.29 9.09
N GLY A 276 3.58 2.19 8.95
CA GLY A 276 4.95 1.85 8.62
C GLY A 276 5.64 1.08 9.75
N GLY A 277 6.52 0.15 9.41
CA GLY A 277 7.25 -0.64 10.38
C GLY A 277 8.26 0.21 11.18
N SER A 278 8.39 -0.07 12.48
CA SER A 278 9.50 0.45 13.29
C SER A 278 10.83 -0.12 12.79
N ALA A 279 11.95 0.36 13.31
CA ALA A 279 13.25 -0.24 13.03
C ALA A 279 13.21 -1.77 13.29
N ARG A 280 13.63 -2.57 12.31
CA ARG A 280 13.57 -4.03 12.30
C ARG A 280 12.14 -4.60 12.39
N GLY A 281 11.13 -3.83 12.05
CA GLY A 281 9.73 -4.25 12.08
C GLY A 281 9.08 -4.25 10.70
N ASP A 282 8.15 -5.18 10.51
CA ASP A 282 7.31 -5.22 9.32
C ASP A 282 6.33 -4.05 9.28
N GLY A 283 5.98 -3.62 8.08
CA GLY A 283 4.87 -2.70 7.86
C GLY A 283 3.53 -3.41 8.09
N ALA A 284 2.52 -2.65 8.47
CA ALA A 284 1.17 -3.20 8.58
C ALA A 284 0.52 -3.33 7.19
N ASN A 285 -0.32 -4.34 7.03
CA ASN A 285 -1.09 -4.54 5.81
C ASN A 285 -2.03 -3.36 5.54
N GLY A 286 -2.45 -3.22 4.30
CA GLY A 286 -3.51 -2.32 3.90
C GLY A 286 -4.88 -2.74 4.44
N LYS A 287 -5.89 -1.95 4.12
CA LYS A 287 -7.30 -2.24 4.47
C LYS A 287 -8.24 -1.57 3.50
N MET A 288 -9.40 -2.20 3.28
CA MET A 288 -10.51 -1.63 2.54
C MET A 288 -11.80 -1.80 3.34
N LEU A 289 -12.60 -0.75 3.39
CA LEU A 289 -13.96 -0.76 3.93
C LEU A 289 -14.92 -0.31 2.84
N ILE A 290 -16.08 -0.97 2.73
CA ILE A 290 -17.19 -0.55 1.86
C ILE A 290 -18.42 -0.46 2.74
N THR A 291 -18.92 0.76 2.94
CA THR A 291 -20.13 1.03 3.71
C THR A 291 -21.30 1.26 2.74
N LEU A 292 -22.43 0.59 2.96
CA LEU A 292 -23.65 0.84 2.18
C LEU A 292 -24.16 2.25 2.45
N VAL A 293 -24.49 2.96 1.38
CA VAL A 293 -25.09 4.29 1.44
C VAL A 293 -26.52 4.18 0.92
N PRO A 294 -27.51 4.74 1.64
CA PRO A 294 -28.91 4.74 1.23
C PRO A 294 -29.15 5.36 -0.15
#